data_23fa2bc946cc626426f5ec877c694cfe
#
_entry.id   23fa2bc946cc626426f5ec877c694cfe
#
_cell.length_a   1.000
_cell.length_b   1.000
_cell.length_c   1.000
_cell.angle_alpha   90.00
_cell.angle_beta   90.00
_cell.angle_gamma   90.00
#
_symmetry.space_group_name_H-M   'P 1'
#
loop_
_entity.id
_entity.type
_entity.pdbx_description
1 polymer ?
#
loop_
_entity_poly.entity_id
_entity_poly.type
_entity_poly.pdbx_seq_one_letter_code
_entity_poly.pdbx_strand_id
1 'polypeptide(L)'
;MCAGLFASSMTTNSQAQSLDILQSSALKPDDLVVSMVRQLDLEKYKATIKSLTEFGDRRQGTERNRRALDWIEAQLKSYGCTNTERLQFDYTQAPSATSAQSAPSAQSVPSATTTATPAPRRNVIPSGGLGGGAGQGGSTLFGKRAKTGVNTDPLLQTNEKLRTLNAEQTPVGTSQRENVYCTKIGKKNPDEMYIVGAHFDGIGFGEAANDNGSGTALVMELARIFSSPEIDTDKSIRFVLWNNEETGLNGAYAYVAQRKDLQGIESPKGSGKYPEPKWLGMIQHDMMLWDHGMPVPQLDAHGKQVLDAEGKPVYVSPKEQRAEADVNIEFQSTSKQAEGAAKLAWFFRAANDKYATTYPAAVGFHMTNTDSVPFMDVVPAISLRENERGMQIGAGWNPNWHQPSDVFSTYSDKDFMLGLNAAQTTLSAVAILSGAKIAPVSKK
;
A
#
# COMPACT_ATOMS: atom_id res chain seq x y z
N MET A 1 0.45 38.68 -21.92
CA MET A 1 -0.42 37.50 -21.78
C MET A 1 0.00 36.47 -22.84
N CYS A 2 0.91 35.56 -22.55
CA CYS A 2 1.27 34.38 -23.35
C CYS A 2 2.41 33.61 -22.65
N ALA A 3 2.12 32.99 -21.49
CA ALA A 3 3.10 32.14 -20.81
C ALA A 3 2.48 30.85 -20.19
N GLY A 4 1.21 30.57 -20.51
CA GLY A 4 0.48 29.48 -19.86
C GLY A 4 0.25 28.19 -20.69
N LEU A 5 0.67 28.12 -21.95
CA LEU A 5 0.31 27.03 -22.84
C LEU A 5 1.42 26.00 -23.13
N PHE A 6 2.66 26.22 -22.68
CA PHE A 6 3.78 25.32 -22.99
C PHE A 6 4.00 24.18 -21.97
N ALA A 7 3.48 24.29 -20.75
CA ALA A 7 3.71 23.25 -19.73
C ALA A 7 2.79 22.02 -19.91
N SER A 8 1.61 22.19 -20.51
CA SER A 8 0.65 21.08 -20.70
C SER A 8 1.03 20.13 -21.83
N SER A 9 1.79 20.59 -22.84
CA SER A 9 2.14 19.76 -23.99
C SER A 9 3.35 18.82 -23.75
N MET A 10 4.23 19.16 -22.80
CA MET A 10 5.40 18.32 -22.51
C MET A 10 5.04 17.10 -21.63
N THR A 11 4.09 17.23 -20.73
CA THR A 11 3.63 16.09 -19.90
C THR A 11 2.85 15.06 -20.70
N THR A 12 2.03 15.49 -21.67
CA THR A 12 1.28 14.59 -22.54
C THR A 12 2.19 13.80 -23.50
N ASN A 13 3.26 14.39 -24.00
CA ASN A 13 4.21 13.69 -24.87
C ASN A 13 5.02 12.61 -24.15
N SER A 14 5.42 12.83 -22.91
CA SER A 14 6.19 11.83 -22.15
C SER A 14 5.34 10.62 -21.72
N GLN A 15 4.06 10.82 -21.44
CA GLN A 15 3.13 9.72 -21.14
C GLN A 15 2.74 8.93 -22.41
N ALA A 16 2.57 9.59 -23.54
CA ALA A 16 2.33 8.93 -24.81
C ALA A 16 3.52 8.06 -25.24
N GLN A 17 4.75 8.57 -25.12
CA GLN A 17 5.97 7.79 -25.38
C GLN A 17 6.13 6.59 -24.44
N SER A 18 5.71 6.70 -23.18
CA SER A 18 5.74 5.59 -22.22
C SER A 18 4.74 4.48 -22.55
N LEU A 19 3.56 4.83 -23.06
CA LEU A 19 2.57 3.85 -23.53
C LEU A 19 3.05 3.12 -24.78
N ASP A 20 3.69 3.82 -25.74
CA ASP A 20 4.25 3.20 -26.93
C ASP A 20 5.33 2.17 -26.61
N ILE A 21 6.13 2.38 -25.57
CA ILE A 21 7.12 1.41 -25.08
C ILE A 21 6.44 0.12 -24.61
N LEU A 22 5.31 0.20 -23.94
CA LEU A 22 4.56 -0.97 -23.46
C LEU A 22 3.83 -1.71 -24.57
N GLN A 23 3.38 -1.01 -25.60
CA GLN A 23 2.66 -1.60 -26.74
C GLN A 23 3.59 -2.33 -27.73
N SER A 24 4.91 -2.09 -27.67
CA SER A 24 5.87 -2.82 -28.48
C SER A 24 5.93 -4.30 -28.06
N SER A 25 5.52 -5.20 -28.94
CA SER A 25 5.15 -6.58 -28.66
C SER A 25 6.31 -7.54 -28.32
N ALA A 26 7.57 -7.16 -28.41
CA ALA A 26 8.69 -8.04 -28.10
C ALA A 26 9.62 -7.46 -27.04
N LEU A 27 9.92 -8.26 -26.01
CA LEU A 27 11.01 -7.97 -25.10
C LEU A 27 12.33 -8.00 -25.86
N LYS A 28 13.08 -6.91 -25.82
CA LYS A 28 14.44 -6.90 -26.38
C LYS A 28 15.39 -7.58 -25.42
N PRO A 29 16.37 -8.36 -25.88
CA PRO A 29 17.32 -9.05 -24.98
C PRO A 29 18.12 -8.10 -24.09
N ASP A 30 18.35 -6.86 -24.56
CA ASP A 30 19.07 -5.78 -23.91
C ASP A 30 18.14 -4.75 -23.21
N ASP A 31 16.87 -5.08 -23.02
CA ASP A 31 15.93 -4.22 -22.33
C ASP A 31 16.35 -4.07 -20.85
N LEU A 32 16.70 -2.84 -20.48
CA LEU A 32 17.10 -2.52 -19.10
C LEU A 32 16.03 -2.92 -18.08
N VAL A 33 14.75 -2.71 -18.40
CA VAL A 33 13.65 -3.07 -17.49
C VAL A 33 13.65 -4.57 -17.21
N VAL A 34 13.89 -5.40 -18.25
CA VAL A 34 14.03 -6.86 -18.07
C VAL A 34 15.20 -7.17 -17.14
N SER A 35 16.34 -6.50 -17.31
CA SER A 35 17.52 -6.72 -16.46
C SER A 35 17.27 -6.30 -15.01
N MET A 36 16.51 -5.22 -14.79
CA MET A 36 16.10 -4.78 -13.45
C MET A 36 15.09 -5.76 -12.82
N VAL A 37 14.09 -6.21 -13.57
CA VAL A 37 13.09 -7.17 -13.08
C VAL A 37 13.75 -8.48 -12.66
N ARG A 38 14.75 -8.96 -13.37
CA ARG A 38 15.53 -10.16 -13.02
C ARG A 38 16.35 -10.05 -11.73
N GLN A 39 16.54 -8.83 -11.20
CA GLN A 39 17.20 -8.62 -9.90
C GLN A 39 16.26 -8.83 -8.71
N LEU A 40 14.93 -8.88 -8.97
CA LEU A 40 13.95 -9.30 -7.97
C LEU A 40 14.06 -10.82 -7.80
N ASP A 41 14.22 -11.23 -6.56
CA ASP A 41 14.48 -12.62 -6.18
C ASP A 41 13.49 -13.04 -5.09
N LEU A 42 12.84 -14.20 -5.28
CA LEU A 42 11.82 -14.69 -4.36
C LEU A 42 12.36 -14.90 -2.95
N GLU A 43 13.55 -15.49 -2.83
CA GLU A 43 14.13 -15.79 -1.52
C GLU A 43 14.56 -14.53 -0.76
N LYS A 44 15.03 -13.49 -1.47
CA LYS A 44 15.30 -12.18 -0.86
C LYS A 44 14.02 -11.51 -0.38
N TYR A 45 12.96 -11.53 -1.21
CA TYR A 45 11.65 -11.00 -0.83
C TYR A 45 11.11 -11.71 0.42
N LYS A 46 11.12 -13.05 0.44
CA LYS A 46 10.74 -13.85 1.59
C LYS A 46 11.61 -13.55 2.82
N ALA A 47 12.93 -13.43 2.65
CA ALA A 47 13.85 -13.13 3.74
C ALA A 47 13.57 -11.75 4.37
N THR A 48 13.22 -10.75 3.56
CA THR A 48 12.84 -9.42 4.05
C THR A 48 11.56 -9.48 4.86
N ILE A 49 10.51 -10.17 4.38
CA ILE A 49 9.27 -10.41 5.14
C ILE A 49 9.60 -11.14 6.44
N LYS A 50 10.39 -12.22 6.38
CA LYS A 50 10.77 -12.99 7.55
C LYS A 50 11.49 -12.15 8.60
N SER A 51 12.36 -11.25 8.17
CA SER A 51 13.04 -10.32 9.09
C SER A 51 12.07 -9.34 9.76
N LEU A 52 11.06 -8.85 9.03
CA LEU A 52 10.02 -7.99 9.58
C LEU A 52 9.17 -8.74 10.63
N THR A 53 8.90 -10.02 10.43
CA THR A 53 8.10 -10.82 11.36
C THR A 53 8.76 -11.03 12.72
N GLU A 54 10.09 -10.88 12.82
CA GLU A 54 10.81 -10.96 14.10
C GLU A 54 10.44 -9.84 15.09
N PHE A 55 9.78 -8.78 14.61
CA PHE A 55 9.24 -7.69 15.44
C PHE A 55 7.76 -7.91 15.85
N GLY A 56 7.16 -9.07 15.53
CA GLY A 56 5.75 -9.33 15.77
C GLY A 56 4.85 -8.48 14.89
N ASP A 57 3.68 -8.06 15.43
CA ASP A 57 2.69 -7.28 14.68
C ASP A 57 3.11 -5.82 14.43
N ARG A 58 4.25 -5.38 14.92
CA ARG A 58 4.80 -4.02 14.73
C ARG A 58 3.80 -2.90 15.05
N ARG A 59 2.89 -3.16 16.02
CA ARG A 59 1.82 -2.24 16.38
C ARG A 59 2.35 -0.84 16.69
N GLN A 60 1.78 0.17 16.08
CA GLN A 60 2.19 1.57 16.21
C GLN A 60 2.35 2.00 17.69
N GLY A 61 3.32 2.85 17.98
CA GLY A 61 3.58 3.40 19.32
C GLY A 61 4.24 2.45 20.30
N THR A 62 4.52 1.22 19.91
CA THR A 62 5.23 0.23 20.73
C THR A 62 6.74 0.26 20.45
N GLU A 63 7.52 -0.29 21.39
CA GLU A 63 8.97 -0.43 21.21
C GLU A 63 9.31 -1.33 20.02
N ARG A 64 8.53 -2.41 19.78
CA ARG A 64 8.72 -3.30 18.63
C ARG A 64 8.47 -2.59 17.29
N ASN A 65 7.53 -1.63 17.23
CA ASN A 65 7.32 -0.78 16.07
C ASN A 65 8.55 0.13 15.82
N ARG A 66 9.06 0.78 16.88
CA ARG A 66 10.25 1.62 16.80
C ARG A 66 11.47 0.82 16.34
N ARG A 67 11.68 -0.38 16.90
CA ARG A 67 12.78 -1.27 16.47
C ARG A 67 12.65 -1.72 15.01
N ALA A 68 11.43 -1.98 14.54
CA ALA A 68 11.19 -2.28 13.13
C ALA A 68 11.52 -1.09 12.24
N LEU A 69 11.13 0.12 12.63
CA LEU A 69 11.47 1.36 11.94
C LEU A 69 13.00 1.56 11.86
N ASP A 70 13.72 1.38 12.98
CA ASP A 70 15.18 1.47 13.05
C ASP A 70 15.84 0.47 12.10
N TRP A 71 15.33 -0.76 12.06
CA TRP A 71 15.82 -1.81 11.17
C TRP A 71 15.56 -1.46 9.69
N ILE A 72 14.35 -1.00 9.34
CA ILE A 72 13.99 -0.59 7.98
C ILE A 72 14.94 0.54 7.51
N GLU A 73 15.13 1.57 8.35
CA GLU A 73 16.04 2.67 8.02
C GLU A 73 17.47 2.19 7.78
N ALA A 74 17.96 1.29 8.62
CA ALA A 74 19.29 0.69 8.47
C ALA A 74 19.42 -0.10 7.15
N GLN A 75 18.37 -0.87 6.78
CA GLN A 75 18.35 -1.59 5.50
C GLN A 75 18.34 -0.62 4.31
N LEU A 76 17.52 0.41 4.31
CA LEU A 76 17.48 1.42 3.24
C LEU A 76 18.86 2.07 3.05
N LYS A 77 19.53 2.43 4.15
CA LYS A 77 20.91 2.97 4.12
C LYS A 77 21.90 1.95 3.55
N SER A 78 21.78 0.68 3.90
CA SER A 78 22.66 -0.39 3.39
C SER A 78 22.49 -0.63 1.89
N TYR A 79 21.33 -0.32 1.32
CA TYR A 79 21.06 -0.38 -0.13
C TYR A 79 21.70 0.78 -0.91
N GLY A 80 22.25 1.77 -0.21
CA GLY A 80 22.83 2.96 -0.83
C GLY A 80 21.90 4.19 -0.84
N CYS A 81 20.77 4.13 -0.14
CA CYS A 81 19.90 5.28 0.09
C CYS A 81 20.54 6.24 1.11
N THR A 82 21.42 7.12 0.64
CA THR A 82 22.18 8.04 1.51
C THR A 82 21.35 9.20 2.06
N ASN A 83 20.17 9.45 1.53
CA ASN A 83 19.22 10.49 1.92
C ASN A 83 17.98 9.92 2.62
N THR A 84 18.15 8.87 3.39
CA THR A 84 17.08 8.31 4.21
C THR A 84 16.69 9.30 5.29
N GLU A 85 15.41 9.57 5.42
CA GLU A 85 14.83 10.56 6.32
C GLU A 85 13.64 9.97 7.09
N ARG A 86 13.37 10.54 8.28
CA ARG A 86 12.16 10.28 9.07
C ARG A 86 11.26 11.51 9.06
N LEU A 87 9.97 11.30 8.83
CA LEU A 87 8.96 12.33 8.96
C LEU A 87 8.19 12.08 10.25
N GLN A 88 8.31 13.01 11.19
CA GLN A 88 7.64 12.96 12.49
C GLN A 88 6.24 13.56 12.43
N PHE A 89 5.32 12.97 13.19
CA PHE A 89 3.97 13.48 13.39
C PHE A 89 3.43 13.08 14.76
N ASP A 90 2.52 13.88 15.29
CA ASP A 90 1.86 13.58 16.56
C ASP A 90 0.62 12.72 16.32
N TYR A 91 0.44 11.72 17.16
CA TYR A 91 -0.75 10.88 17.20
C TYR A 91 -1.29 10.76 18.61
N THR A 92 -2.62 10.84 18.75
CA THR A 92 -3.31 10.71 20.04
C THR A 92 -4.05 9.39 20.09
N GLN A 93 -3.55 8.45 20.91
CA GLN A 93 -4.20 7.18 21.20
C GLN A 93 -5.29 7.37 22.23
N ALA A 94 -6.54 7.06 21.88
CA ALA A 94 -7.64 7.05 22.81
C ALA A 94 -7.52 5.87 23.81
N PRO A 95 -8.04 6.01 25.03
CA PRO A 95 -8.17 4.88 25.96
C PRO A 95 -9.00 3.76 25.33
N SER A 96 -8.56 2.51 25.49
CA SER A 96 -9.36 1.35 25.06
C SER A 96 -10.66 1.27 25.88
N ALA A 97 -11.79 1.02 25.23
CA ALA A 97 -13.09 0.89 25.90
C ALA A 97 -13.11 -0.24 26.98
N THR A 98 -12.18 -1.19 26.90
CA THR A 98 -12.02 -2.27 27.88
C THR A 98 -11.35 -1.83 29.18
N SER A 99 -10.65 -0.69 29.22
CA SER A 99 -10.03 -0.17 30.44
C SER A 99 -10.98 0.66 31.31
N ALA A 100 -12.19 0.97 30.82
CA ALA A 100 -13.18 1.79 31.53
C ALA A 100 -14.07 0.99 32.52
N GLN A 101 -13.96 -0.34 32.58
CA GLN A 101 -14.84 -1.17 33.42
C GLN A 101 -14.32 -1.47 34.83
N SER A 102 -13.22 -0.88 35.28
CA SER A 102 -12.69 -1.06 36.62
C SER A 102 -12.68 0.18 37.53
N ALA A 103 -13.45 1.21 37.21
CA ALA A 103 -13.67 2.34 38.13
C ALA A 103 -15.01 2.17 38.86
N PRO A 104 -15.05 2.30 40.22
CA PRO A 104 -16.29 2.18 40.96
C PRO A 104 -17.25 3.32 40.61
N SER A 105 -18.52 2.99 40.43
CA SER A 105 -19.60 3.91 40.12
C SER A 105 -19.71 5.04 41.13
N ALA A 106 -19.33 6.24 40.76
CA ALA A 106 -19.67 7.45 41.50
C ALA A 106 -21.02 7.99 40.99
N GLN A 107 -21.86 8.33 41.95
CA GLN A 107 -23.24 8.73 41.84
C GLN A 107 -23.48 9.93 40.89
N SER A 108 -24.60 9.87 40.22
CA SER A 108 -25.17 10.89 39.36
C SER A 108 -25.36 12.24 40.04
N VAL A 109 -24.85 13.33 39.40
CA VAL A 109 -25.21 14.73 39.66
C VAL A 109 -25.93 15.28 38.42
N PRO A 110 -27.00 16.09 38.57
CA PRO A 110 -27.87 16.43 37.46
C PRO A 110 -27.26 17.47 36.50
N SER A 111 -27.58 17.28 35.24
CA SER A 111 -27.18 18.06 34.07
C SER A 111 -27.66 19.51 34.13
N ALA A 112 -26.73 20.43 33.94
CA ALA A 112 -27.04 21.83 33.59
C ALA A 112 -26.94 21.99 32.06
N THR A 113 -28.04 22.40 31.45
CA THR A 113 -28.19 22.65 30.02
C THR A 113 -27.45 23.92 29.63
N THR A 114 -26.42 23.82 28.80
CA THR A 114 -25.88 24.97 28.05
C THR A 114 -25.96 24.67 26.56
N THR A 115 -26.77 25.49 25.89
CA THR A 115 -26.92 25.54 24.43
C THR A 115 -25.64 26.12 23.80
N ALA A 116 -24.84 25.29 23.16
CA ALA A 116 -23.78 25.72 22.27
C ALA A 116 -24.15 25.35 20.83
N THR A 117 -24.14 26.33 19.95
CA THR A 117 -24.38 26.22 18.51
C THR A 117 -23.31 25.30 17.88
N PRO A 118 -23.70 24.29 17.09
CA PRO A 118 -22.71 23.40 16.46
C PRO A 118 -21.99 24.11 15.32
N ALA A 119 -20.66 24.06 15.36
CA ALA A 119 -19.83 24.39 14.20
C ALA A 119 -20.13 23.39 13.04
N PRO A 120 -19.99 23.81 11.76
CA PRO A 120 -20.31 22.96 10.63
C PRO A 120 -19.43 21.72 10.66
N ARG A 121 -20.07 20.56 10.78
CA ARG A 121 -19.41 19.26 10.63
C ARG A 121 -18.84 19.21 9.22
N ARG A 122 -17.51 19.15 9.10
CA ARG A 122 -16.88 18.56 7.93
C ARG A 122 -17.50 17.20 7.71
N ASN A 123 -17.98 16.94 6.50
CA ASN A 123 -18.30 15.60 6.05
C ASN A 123 -16.98 14.79 6.04
N VAL A 124 -16.61 14.30 7.20
CA VAL A 124 -15.79 13.11 7.29
C VAL A 124 -16.73 12.04 6.73
N ILE A 125 -16.47 11.59 5.52
CA ILE A 125 -17.01 10.33 5.05
C ILE A 125 -16.63 9.37 6.17
N PRO A 126 -17.59 8.73 6.85
CA PRO A 126 -17.22 7.72 7.81
C PRO A 126 -16.32 6.79 6.99
N SER A 127 -15.14 6.53 7.43
CA SER A 127 -14.38 5.39 6.98
C SER A 127 -15.27 4.21 7.35
N GLY A 128 -16.19 3.92 6.47
CA GLY A 128 -16.92 2.69 6.43
C GLY A 128 -15.88 1.66 6.08
N GLY A 129 -14.92 1.53 6.99
CA GLY A 129 -14.13 0.36 7.06
C GLY A 129 -15.14 -0.75 7.13
N LEU A 130 -15.16 -1.62 6.15
CA LEU A 130 -15.77 -2.94 6.25
C LEU A 130 -15.09 -3.72 7.41
N GLY A 131 -14.29 -3.06 8.20
CA GLY A 131 -13.71 -3.47 9.44
C GLY A 131 -14.56 -3.02 10.63
N GLY A 132 -15.07 -3.96 11.37
CA GLY A 132 -15.33 -3.81 12.78
C GLY A 132 -16.58 -3.10 13.22
N GLY A 133 -17.69 -3.35 12.55
CA GLY A 133 -18.96 -3.41 13.28
C GLY A 133 -19.18 -4.86 13.71
N ALA A 134 -19.29 -5.13 14.98
CA ALA A 134 -19.93 -6.36 15.46
C ALA A 134 -21.42 -6.35 15.05
N GLY A 135 -21.67 -6.25 13.74
CA GLY A 135 -22.97 -6.30 13.10
C GLY A 135 -23.20 -7.75 12.67
N GLN A 136 -24.04 -8.45 13.40
CA GLN A 136 -24.70 -9.66 12.93
C GLN A 136 -25.38 -9.36 11.59
N GLY A 137 -24.92 -9.93 10.50
CA GLY A 137 -25.53 -9.78 9.20
C GLY A 137 -24.56 -9.98 8.05
N GLY A 138 -23.70 -10.99 8.10
CA GLY A 138 -22.88 -11.38 6.98
C GLY A 138 -23.67 -12.12 5.94
N SER A 139 -23.72 -11.61 4.71
CA SER A 139 -24.20 -12.34 3.54
C SER A 139 -23.40 -13.62 3.35
N THR A 140 -24.10 -14.77 3.30
CA THR A 140 -23.57 -16.11 3.14
C THR A 140 -23.40 -16.46 1.66
N LEU A 141 -22.72 -15.63 0.87
CA LEU A 141 -22.56 -15.90 -0.55
C LEU A 141 -21.64 -17.10 -0.83
N PHE A 142 -20.71 -17.45 0.05
CA PHE A 142 -19.80 -18.58 -0.13
C PHE A 142 -19.35 -19.16 1.22
N GLY A 143 -20.25 -19.90 1.90
CA GLY A 143 -19.86 -20.54 3.15
C GLY A 143 -19.64 -19.56 4.32
N LYS A 144 -19.14 -20.04 5.43
CA LYS A 144 -18.85 -19.19 6.60
C LYS A 144 -17.83 -18.14 6.21
N ARG A 145 -18.25 -16.86 6.24
CA ARG A 145 -17.29 -15.75 6.17
C ARG A 145 -16.21 -15.98 7.21
N ALA A 146 -14.97 -15.83 6.78
CA ALA A 146 -13.89 -15.58 7.73
C ALA A 146 -14.33 -14.44 8.66
N LYS A 147 -13.99 -14.51 9.94
CA LYS A 147 -14.23 -13.40 10.86
C LYS A 147 -13.51 -12.18 10.30
N THR A 148 -14.27 -11.25 9.76
CA THR A 148 -13.72 -9.97 9.31
C THR A 148 -13.69 -9.03 10.51
N GLY A 149 -12.55 -8.45 10.78
CA GLY A 149 -12.35 -7.51 11.87
C GLY A 149 -11.03 -7.73 12.60
N VAL A 150 -10.60 -6.71 13.28
CA VAL A 150 -9.36 -6.76 14.07
C VAL A 150 -9.53 -7.71 15.23
N ASN A 151 -8.65 -8.68 15.37
CA ASN A 151 -8.56 -9.48 16.58
C ASN A 151 -8.06 -8.58 17.72
N THR A 152 -8.85 -8.50 18.79
CA THR A 152 -8.52 -7.72 19.99
C THR A 152 -8.18 -8.61 21.20
N ASP A 153 -8.29 -9.94 21.07
CA ASP A 153 -8.00 -10.89 22.12
C ASP A 153 -6.62 -11.52 21.92
N PRO A 154 -5.60 -11.14 22.71
CA PRO A 154 -4.27 -11.71 22.62
C PRO A 154 -4.22 -13.22 22.93
N LEU A 155 -5.22 -13.75 23.65
CA LEU A 155 -5.27 -15.16 24.02
C LEU A 155 -5.59 -16.08 22.85
N LEU A 156 -6.14 -15.53 21.74
CA LEU A 156 -6.32 -16.28 20.50
C LEU A 156 -5.00 -16.57 19.77
N GLN A 157 -3.91 -15.88 20.15
CA GLN A 157 -2.56 -16.24 19.71
C GLN A 157 -2.08 -17.45 20.53
N THR A 158 -1.98 -18.62 19.90
CA THR A 158 -1.56 -19.87 20.56
C THR A 158 -0.05 -19.99 20.71
N ASN A 159 0.72 -19.31 19.88
CA ASN A 159 2.18 -19.26 19.98
C ASN A 159 2.59 -18.37 21.15
N GLU A 160 3.14 -18.96 22.22
CA GLU A 160 3.50 -18.25 23.44
C GLU A 160 4.61 -17.19 23.22
N LYS A 161 5.63 -17.51 22.40
CA LYS A 161 6.68 -16.54 22.04
C LYS A 161 6.07 -15.32 21.37
N LEU A 162 5.18 -15.53 20.41
CA LEU A 162 4.55 -14.45 19.66
C LEU A 162 3.57 -13.65 20.53
N ARG A 163 2.81 -14.33 21.40
CA ARG A 163 1.95 -13.69 22.38
C ARG A 163 2.75 -12.79 23.34
N THR A 164 3.89 -13.27 23.83
CA THR A 164 4.79 -12.50 24.69
C THR A 164 5.36 -11.30 23.94
N LEU A 165 5.81 -11.48 22.70
CA LEU A 165 6.34 -10.40 21.87
C LEU A 165 5.30 -9.29 21.61
N ASN A 166 4.04 -9.67 21.40
CA ASN A 166 2.94 -8.75 21.10
C ASN A 166 2.19 -8.25 22.37
N ALA A 167 2.68 -8.55 23.57
CA ALA A 167 2.03 -8.16 24.83
C ALA A 167 2.11 -6.65 25.11
N GLU A 168 3.10 -5.97 24.55
CA GLU A 168 3.27 -4.54 24.73
C GLU A 168 2.06 -3.76 24.21
N GLN A 169 1.51 -2.90 25.05
CA GLN A 169 0.36 -2.07 24.72
C GLN A 169 0.79 -0.72 24.16
N THR A 170 -0.02 -0.18 23.24
CA THR A 170 0.17 1.19 22.76
C THR A 170 -0.08 2.19 23.89
N PRO A 171 0.84 3.12 24.17
CA PRO A 171 0.65 4.15 25.17
C PRO A 171 -0.57 5.03 24.86
N VAL A 172 -1.39 5.28 25.87
CA VAL A 172 -2.52 6.21 25.79
C VAL A 172 -2.01 7.66 25.81
N GLY A 173 -2.69 8.55 25.12
CA GLY A 173 -2.34 9.97 25.01
C GLY A 173 -1.59 10.32 23.75
N THR A 174 -1.13 11.57 23.69
CA THR A 174 -0.40 12.08 22.52
C THR A 174 1.08 11.73 22.60
N SER A 175 1.60 11.19 21.52
CA SER A 175 3.03 10.91 21.39
C SER A 175 3.44 10.90 19.90
N GLN A 176 4.72 11.09 19.66
CA GLN A 176 5.26 11.13 18.30
C GLN A 176 5.28 9.76 17.64
N ARG A 177 5.06 9.77 16.34
CA ARG A 177 5.21 8.65 15.40
C ARG A 177 6.09 9.10 14.24
N GLU A 178 6.61 8.16 13.50
CA GLU A 178 7.52 8.44 12.40
C GLU A 178 7.20 7.54 11.20
N ASN A 179 7.15 8.13 10.02
CA ASN A 179 7.36 7.43 8.75
C ASN A 179 8.85 7.43 8.43
N VAL A 180 9.31 6.48 7.61
CA VAL A 180 10.66 6.50 7.06
C VAL A 180 10.60 6.42 5.54
N TYR A 181 11.44 7.18 4.87
CA TYR A 181 11.56 7.15 3.42
C TYR A 181 12.98 7.39 2.94
N CYS A 182 13.25 6.95 1.72
CA CYS A 182 14.44 7.37 0.99
C CYS A 182 14.09 7.80 -0.43
N THR A 183 14.91 8.65 -1.03
CA THR A 183 14.62 9.23 -2.34
C THR A 183 15.77 8.99 -3.30
N LYS A 184 15.53 8.23 -4.38
CA LYS A 184 16.41 8.23 -5.55
C LYS A 184 16.22 9.55 -6.29
N ILE A 185 17.24 10.39 -6.30
CA ILE A 185 17.18 11.71 -6.96
C ILE A 185 17.34 11.55 -8.46
N GLY A 186 16.41 12.10 -9.23
CA GLY A 186 16.45 12.12 -10.68
C GLY A 186 17.60 12.98 -11.22
N LYS A 187 18.22 12.57 -12.31
CA LYS A 187 19.35 13.27 -12.92
C LYS A 187 18.94 14.42 -13.87
N LYS A 188 17.78 14.33 -14.47
CA LYS A 188 17.30 15.31 -15.46
C LYS A 188 16.21 16.23 -14.90
N ASN A 189 15.25 15.65 -14.19
CA ASN A 189 14.11 16.33 -13.58
C ASN A 189 14.05 15.98 -12.08
N PRO A 190 15.01 16.45 -11.26
CA PRO A 190 15.05 16.13 -9.82
C PRO A 190 13.88 16.75 -9.05
N ASP A 191 13.20 17.72 -9.62
CA ASP A 191 12.01 18.42 -9.14
C ASP A 191 10.69 17.68 -9.43
N GLU A 192 10.73 16.53 -10.11
CA GLU A 192 9.57 15.66 -10.39
C GLU A 192 9.75 14.30 -9.73
N MET A 193 8.69 13.73 -9.13
CA MET A 193 8.81 12.53 -8.31
C MET A 193 7.59 11.60 -8.39
N TYR A 194 7.86 10.28 -8.43
CA TYR A 194 6.88 9.26 -8.09
C TYR A 194 7.09 8.80 -6.65
N ILE A 195 5.99 8.54 -5.93
CA ILE A 195 6.00 8.00 -4.56
C ILE A 195 5.56 6.55 -4.63
N VAL A 196 6.36 5.66 -4.04
CA VAL A 196 6.09 4.21 -3.93
C VAL A 196 6.08 3.86 -2.45
N GLY A 197 4.95 3.40 -1.94
CA GLY A 197 4.77 3.22 -0.50
C GLY A 197 4.11 1.91 -0.10
N ALA A 198 4.28 1.59 1.18
CA ALA A 198 3.57 0.56 1.94
C ALA A 198 3.58 0.96 3.41
N HIS A 199 2.62 0.49 4.22
CA HIS A 199 2.74 0.67 5.66
C HIS A 199 3.52 -0.49 6.29
N PHE A 200 4.22 -0.20 7.40
CA PHE A 200 5.00 -1.23 8.09
C PHE A 200 4.42 -1.63 9.45
N ASP A 201 3.50 -0.84 10.00
CA ASP A 201 2.75 -1.23 11.20
C ASP A 201 1.71 -2.31 10.86
N GLY A 202 1.24 -3.02 11.88
CA GLY A 202 0.23 -4.05 11.76
C GLY A 202 -0.45 -4.28 13.10
N ILE A 203 -1.49 -5.10 13.10
CA ILE A 203 -2.34 -5.41 14.26
C ILE A 203 -2.76 -6.88 14.23
N GLY A 204 -3.57 -7.30 15.22
CA GLY A 204 -4.20 -8.62 15.22
C GLY A 204 -3.46 -9.68 16.01
N PHE A 205 -2.33 -9.37 16.63
CA PHE A 205 -1.50 -10.29 17.43
C PHE A 205 -0.84 -11.43 16.63
N GLY A 206 -0.78 -11.31 15.31
CA GLY A 206 0.04 -12.14 14.43
C GLY A 206 1.48 -11.64 14.31
N GLU A 207 2.09 -11.92 13.17
CA GLU A 207 3.38 -11.36 12.74
C GLU A 207 3.18 -10.22 11.74
N ALA A 208 1.95 -9.93 11.32
CA ALA A 208 1.63 -9.01 10.24
C ALA A 208 2.48 -9.30 8.98
N ALA A 209 2.56 -10.58 8.61
CA ALA A 209 3.41 -11.05 7.53
C ALA A 209 2.87 -10.60 6.17
N ASN A 210 1.54 -10.69 5.99
CA ASN A 210 0.86 -10.18 4.81
C ASN A 210 0.45 -8.72 5.00
N ASP A 211 -0.21 -8.40 6.10
CA ASP A 211 -0.72 -7.06 6.40
C ASP A 211 0.17 -6.34 7.46
N ASN A 212 1.19 -5.52 7.05
CA ASN A 212 1.63 -5.34 5.67
C ASN A 212 3.15 -5.56 5.54
N GLY A 213 3.66 -6.68 6.06
CA GLY A 213 5.03 -7.11 5.82
C GLY A 213 5.33 -7.34 4.34
N SER A 214 4.32 -7.82 3.59
CA SER A 214 4.45 -8.09 2.16
C SER A 214 4.68 -6.83 1.34
N GLY A 215 3.85 -5.80 1.50
CA GLY A 215 4.02 -4.52 0.82
C GLY A 215 5.29 -3.80 1.26
N THR A 216 5.60 -3.83 2.57
CA THR A 216 6.85 -3.26 3.11
C THR A 216 8.08 -3.88 2.44
N ALA A 217 8.15 -5.20 2.37
CA ALA A 217 9.28 -5.91 1.75
C ALA A 217 9.37 -5.60 0.24
N LEU A 218 8.22 -5.51 -0.43
CA LEU A 218 8.16 -5.13 -1.84
C LEU A 218 8.81 -3.75 -2.07
N VAL A 219 8.39 -2.73 -1.32
CA VAL A 219 8.95 -1.37 -1.43
C VAL A 219 10.44 -1.34 -1.11
N MET A 220 10.88 -2.11 -0.11
CA MET A 220 12.30 -2.23 0.24
C MET A 220 13.12 -2.88 -0.89
N GLU A 221 12.61 -3.92 -1.56
CA GLU A 221 13.29 -4.55 -2.70
C GLU A 221 13.39 -3.59 -3.90
N LEU A 222 12.35 -2.80 -4.17
CA LEU A 222 12.41 -1.75 -5.18
C LEU A 222 13.47 -0.71 -4.82
N ALA A 223 13.48 -0.23 -3.56
CA ALA A 223 14.47 0.71 -3.08
C ALA A 223 15.90 0.17 -3.27
N ARG A 224 16.12 -1.12 -2.99
CA ARG A 224 17.42 -1.78 -3.18
C ARG A 224 17.88 -1.74 -4.65
N ILE A 225 16.98 -2.07 -5.58
CA ILE A 225 17.34 -2.12 -7.01
C ILE A 225 17.58 -0.71 -7.56
N PHE A 226 16.67 0.24 -7.30
CA PHE A 226 16.83 1.61 -7.78
C PHE A 226 17.98 2.37 -7.13
N SER A 227 18.40 1.99 -5.92
CA SER A 227 19.54 2.61 -5.24
C SER A 227 20.90 2.10 -5.74
N SER A 228 20.90 1.06 -6.59
CA SER A 228 22.15 0.62 -7.24
C SER A 228 22.84 1.80 -7.95
N PRO A 229 24.17 1.92 -7.81
CA PRO A 229 24.95 2.95 -8.50
C PRO A 229 24.94 2.77 -10.03
N GLU A 230 24.57 1.60 -10.52
CA GLU A 230 24.45 1.28 -11.94
C GLU A 230 23.14 1.79 -12.57
N ILE A 231 22.19 2.23 -11.76
CA ILE A 231 20.87 2.69 -12.23
C ILE A 231 20.73 4.19 -11.96
N ASP A 232 20.59 4.97 -13.02
CA ASP A 232 20.14 6.36 -12.95
C ASP A 232 18.67 6.46 -13.37
N THR A 233 17.99 7.54 -12.94
CA THR A 233 16.64 7.87 -13.36
C THR A 233 16.57 9.31 -13.83
N ASP A 234 15.68 9.63 -14.76
CA ASP A 234 15.46 11.02 -15.17
C ASP A 234 14.70 11.79 -14.07
N LYS A 235 13.69 11.17 -13.45
CA LYS A 235 12.86 11.71 -12.37
C LYS A 235 13.19 11.04 -11.05
N SER A 236 12.89 11.74 -9.97
CA SER A 236 13.05 11.20 -8.60
C SER A 236 12.02 10.11 -8.29
N ILE A 237 12.39 9.20 -7.40
CA ILE A 237 11.49 8.17 -6.84
C ILE A 237 11.66 8.18 -5.33
N ARG A 238 10.57 8.31 -4.58
CA ARG A 238 10.57 8.21 -3.12
C ARG A 238 9.95 6.88 -2.69
N PHE A 239 10.71 6.09 -1.96
CA PHE A 239 10.28 4.84 -1.34
C PHE A 239 9.91 5.14 0.11
N VAL A 240 8.64 4.94 0.48
CA VAL A 240 8.12 5.34 1.79
C VAL A 240 7.53 4.15 2.52
N LEU A 241 7.86 4.01 3.80
CA LEU A 241 7.23 3.08 4.72
C LEU A 241 6.43 3.89 5.74
N TRP A 242 5.09 3.78 5.62
CA TRP A 242 4.14 4.52 6.45
C TRP A 242 3.97 3.86 7.81
N ASN A 243 3.69 4.66 8.82
CA ASN A 243 3.32 4.20 10.14
C ASN A 243 1.88 4.63 10.46
N ASN A 244 1.21 3.94 11.39
CA ASN A 244 -0.14 4.27 11.80
C ASN A 244 -1.20 4.19 10.67
N GLU A 245 -1.02 3.32 9.70
CA GLU A 245 -2.05 2.99 8.72
C GLU A 245 -3.25 2.41 9.43
N GLU A 246 -3.03 1.39 10.27
CA GLU A 246 -4.01 0.59 11.00
C GLU A 246 -4.90 1.37 11.98
N THR A 247 -4.55 2.60 12.24
CA THR A 247 -5.31 3.50 13.10
C THR A 247 -5.97 4.64 12.34
N GLY A 248 -6.01 4.56 11.00
CA GLY A 248 -6.68 5.49 10.12
C GLY A 248 -5.77 6.30 9.21
N LEU A 249 -4.75 5.67 8.59
CA LEU A 249 -3.87 6.24 7.57
C LEU A 249 -3.07 7.47 8.07
N ASN A 250 -2.80 7.52 9.38
CA ASN A 250 -2.31 8.76 10.01
C ASN A 250 -0.95 9.21 9.49
N GLY A 251 -0.04 8.26 9.21
CA GLY A 251 1.27 8.58 8.66
C GLY A 251 1.19 9.20 7.27
N ALA A 252 0.35 8.66 6.40
CA ALA A 252 0.13 9.17 5.06
C ALA A 252 -0.59 10.53 5.07
N TYR A 253 -1.62 10.71 5.93
CA TYR A 253 -2.25 12.02 6.12
C TYR A 253 -1.26 13.07 6.62
N ALA A 254 -0.41 12.72 7.58
CA ALA A 254 0.61 13.63 8.10
C ALA A 254 1.60 14.04 7.02
N TYR A 255 2.05 13.10 6.18
CA TYR A 255 2.92 13.39 5.06
C TYR A 255 2.28 14.37 4.08
N VAL A 256 1.06 14.08 3.63
CA VAL A 256 0.32 14.96 2.70
C VAL A 256 0.13 16.35 3.31
N ALA A 257 -0.28 16.43 4.59
CA ALA A 257 -0.49 17.71 5.27
C ALA A 257 0.79 18.55 5.37
N GLN A 258 1.94 17.92 5.64
CA GLN A 258 3.21 18.61 5.81
C GLN A 258 3.92 18.94 4.49
N ARG A 259 3.66 18.18 3.40
CA ARG A 259 4.49 18.23 2.20
C ARG A 259 3.79 18.72 0.93
N LYS A 260 2.45 18.64 0.84
CA LYS A 260 1.72 19.00 -0.38
C LYS A 260 1.98 20.41 -0.90
N ASP A 261 2.18 21.38 0.00
CA ASP A 261 2.38 22.79 -0.35
C ASP A 261 3.87 23.13 -0.57
N LEU A 262 4.77 22.16 -0.38
CA LEU A 262 6.22 22.29 -0.60
C LEU A 262 6.67 21.75 -1.96
N GLN A 263 5.76 21.16 -2.72
CA GLN A 263 6.08 20.46 -3.97
C GLN A 263 6.76 21.39 -5.00
N GLY A 264 7.90 20.95 -5.52
CA GLY A 264 8.65 21.65 -6.56
C GLY A 264 9.31 22.94 -6.09
N ILE A 265 9.34 23.20 -4.78
CA ILE A 265 10.01 24.39 -4.21
C ILE A 265 11.48 24.07 -4.00
N GLU A 266 12.32 24.84 -4.69
CA GLU A 266 13.77 24.74 -4.54
C GLU A 266 14.20 25.32 -3.19
N SER A 267 15.01 24.56 -2.43
CA SER A 267 15.52 25.03 -1.14
C SER A 267 16.95 24.50 -0.85
N PRO A 268 17.93 25.39 -0.61
CA PRO A 268 17.89 26.84 -0.78
C PRO A 268 17.69 27.25 -2.24
N LYS A 269 17.11 28.43 -2.48
CA LYS A 269 16.88 28.95 -3.84
C LYS A 269 18.20 29.01 -4.62
N GLY A 270 18.19 28.50 -5.86
CA GLY A 270 19.38 28.44 -6.74
C GLY A 270 20.30 27.23 -6.45
N SER A 271 19.91 26.33 -5.56
CA SER A 271 20.71 25.13 -5.19
C SER A 271 20.52 23.93 -6.12
N GLY A 272 19.44 23.90 -6.92
CA GLY A 272 19.01 22.73 -7.67
C GLY A 272 18.47 21.61 -6.78
N LYS A 273 18.22 21.88 -5.48
CA LYS A 273 17.70 20.90 -4.52
C LYS A 273 16.22 21.11 -4.25
N TYR A 274 15.47 20.04 -4.34
CA TYR A 274 14.02 20.03 -4.10
C TYR A 274 13.73 19.04 -2.95
N PRO A 275 13.64 19.52 -1.70
CA PRO A 275 13.34 18.66 -0.54
C PRO A 275 12.02 17.90 -0.72
N GLU A 276 11.04 18.53 -1.40
CA GLU A 276 9.81 17.90 -1.83
C GLU A 276 9.59 18.13 -3.33
N PRO A 277 10.04 17.22 -4.21
CA PRO A 277 9.77 17.30 -5.63
C PRO A 277 8.26 17.27 -5.93
N LYS A 278 7.85 17.80 -7.07
CA LYS A 278 6.46 17.74 -7.54
C LYS A 278 6.02 16.29 -7.71
N TRP A 279 4.92 15.93 -7.09
CA TRP A 279 4.35 14.59 -7.19
C TRP A 279 3.72 14.35 -8.55
N LEU A 280 4.10 13.25 -9.20
CA LEU A 280 3.55 12.82 -10.48
C LEU A 280 2.59 11.65 -10.34
N GLY A 281 2.75 10.85 -9.30
CA GLY A 281 1.91 9.72 -8.98
C GLY A 281 2.28 9.10 -7.63
N MET A 282 1.30 8.48 -6.98
CA MET A 282 1.46 7.71 -5.76
C MET A 282 1.01 6.28 -5.98
N ILE A 283 1.86 5.33 -5.62
CA ILE A 283 1.66 3.89 -5.79
C ILE A 283 1.79 3.23 -4.42
N GLN A 284 0.71 2.70 -3.90
CA GLN A 284 0.65 2.00 -2.61
C GLN A 284 0.65 0.49 -2.81
N HIS A 285 1.24 -0.23 -1.86
CA HIS A 285 1.20 -1.70 -1.80
C HIS A 285 0.66 -2.12 -0.45
N ASP A 286 -0.33 -3.02 -0.48
CA ASP A 286 -1.01 -3.42 0.74
C ASP A 286 -1.61 -4.83 0.59
N MET A 287 -1.08 -5.79 1.36
CA MET A 287 -1.51 -7.20 1.35
C MET A 287 -1.31 -7.89 -0.01
N MET A 288 -0.21 -8.64 -0.16
CA MET A 288 0.20 -9.21 -1.44
C MET A 288 0.45 -10.73 -1.40
N LEU A 289 -0.01 -11.45 -0.37
CA LEU A 289 0.36 -12.87 -0.19
C LEU A 289 -0.80 -13.86 -0.28
N TRP A 290 -2.05 -13.44 -0.54
CA TRP A 290 -3.16 -14.40 -0.53
C TRP A 290 -3.58 -14.80 -1.94
N ASP A 291 -2.99 -15.89 -2.44
CA ASP A 291 -3.38 -16.50 -3.73
C ASP A 291 -4.48 -17.55 -3.54
N HIS A 292 -5.73 -17.11 -3.58
CA HIS A 292 -6.91 -17.97 -3.41
C HIS A 292 -7.83 -18.02 -4.65
N GLY A 293 -7.33 -17.53 -5.78
CA GLY A 293 -8.07 -17.47 -7.04
C GLY A 293 -9.08 -16.30 -7.08
N MET A 294 -9.73 -16.18 -8.24
CA MET A 294 -10.73 -15.13 -8.50
C MET A 294 -12.13 -15.75 -8.65
N PRO A 295 -13.17 -15.10 -8.11
CA PRO A 295 -14.54 -15.51 -8.34
C PRO A 295 -14.86 -15.57 -9.83
N VAL A 296 -15.47 -16.67 -10.28
CA VAL A 296 -15.91 -16.85 -11.66
C VAL A 296 -17.43 -16.77 -11.70
N PRO A 297 -18.04 -15.81 -12.45
CA PRO A 297 -19.48 -15.72 -12.58
C PRO A 297 -20.06 -16.99 -13.21
N GLN A 298 -21.17 -17.49 -12.67
CA GLN A 298 -21.92 -18.56 -13.29
C GLN A 298 -22.65 -18.02 -14.54
N LEU A 299 -22.47 -18.70 -15.65
CA LEU A 299 -23.13 -18.35 -16.92
C LEU A 299 -24.23 -19.36 -17.22
N ASP A 300 -25.33 -18.90 -17.83
CA ASP A 300 -26.38 -19.75 -18.37
C ASP A 300 -25.94 -20.37 -19.71
N ALA A 301 -26.81 -21.18 -20.31
CA ALA A 301 -26.55 -21.87 -21.58
C ALA A 301 -26.33 -20.89 -22.77
N HIS A 302 -26.66 -19.61 -22.60
CA HIS A 302 -26.48 -18.56 -23.60
C HIS A 302 -25.26 -17.67 -23.30
N GLY A 303 -24.44 -18.01 -22.27
CA GLY A 303 -23.27 -17.23 -21.86
C GLY A 303 -23.62 -15.95 -21.09
N LYS A 304 -24.87 -15.79 -20.65
CA LYS A 304 -25.29 -14.65 -19.83
C LYS A 304 -25.10 -14.98 -18.34
N GLN A 305 -24.68 -13.99 -17.57
CA GLN A 305 -24.51 -14.13 -16.14
C GLN A 305 -25.82 -14.47 -15.42
N VAL A 306 -25.77 -15.52 -14.60
CA VAL A 306 -26.89 -15.92 -13.74
C VAL A 306 -26.97 -14.94 -12.57
N LEU A 307 -28.19 -14.46 -12.29
CA LEU A 307 -28.49 -13.60 -11.14
C LEU A 307 -29.38 -14.36 -10.15
N ASP A 308 -29.22 -14.07 -8.86
CA ASP A 308 -30.10 -14.56 -7.80
C ASP A 308 -31.45 -13.80 -7.77
N ALA A 309 -32.32 -14.14 -6.82
CA ALA A 309 -33.61 -13.51 -6.67
C ALA A 309 -33.55 -12.00 -6.34
N GLU A 310 -32.40 -11.55 -5.79
CA GLU A 310 -32.11 -10.15 -5.46
C GLU A 310 -31.40 -9.42 -6.60
N GLY A 311 -31.18 -10.07 -7.76
CA GLY A 311 -30.53 -9.50 -8.93
C GLY A 311 -29.00 -9.42 -8.82
N LYS A 312 -28.38 -10.18 -7.91
CA LYS A 312 -26.93 -10.22 -7.73
C LYS A 312 -26.31 -11.36 -8.54
N PRO A 313 -25.06 -11.21 -8.98
CA PRO A 313 -24.33 -12.28 -9.67
C PRO A 313 -24.23 -13.54 -8.83
N VAL A 314 -24.56 -14.68 -9.42
CA VAL A 314 -24.22 -16.00 -8.87
C VAL A 314 -22.84 -16.39 -9.39
N TYR A 315 -22.03 -16.98 -8.52
CA TYR A 315 -20.69 -17.43 -8.86
C TYR A 315 -20.63 -18.97 -8.80
N VAL A 316 -19.73 -19.55 -9.59
CA VAL A 316 -19.45 -20.98 -9.52
C VAL A 316 -18.87 -21.35 -8.15
N SER A 317 -18.93 -22.64 -7.79
CA SER A 317 -18.40 -23.09 -6.51
C SER A 317 -16.88 -22.80 -6.41
N PRO A 318 -16.33 -22.65 -5.20
CA PRO A 318 -14.89 -22.42 -5.01
C PRO A 318 -13.99 -23.42 -5.73
N LYS A 319 -14.44 -24.67 -5.92
CA LYS A 319 -13.70 -25.72 -6.65
C LYS A 319 -13.60 -25.47 -8.16
N GLU A 320 -14.47 -24.65 -8.71
CA GLU A 320 -14.56 -24.31 -10.13
C GLU A 320 -13.99 -22.93 -10.45
N GLN A 321 -13.50 -22.23 -9.43
CA GLN A 321 -12.85 -20.92 -9.60
C GLN A 321 -11.43 -21.06 -10.15
N ARG A 322 -10.89 -19.96 -10.69
CA ARG A 322 -9.48 -19.96 -11.11
C ARG A 322 -8.58 -20.25 -9.92
N ALA A 323 -7.53 -21.03 -10.19
CA ALA A 323 -6.55 -21.39 -9.16
C ALA A 323 -5.61 -20.23 -8.80
N GLU A 324 -5.44 -19.27 -9.71
CA GLU A 324 -4.52 -18.15 -9.54
C GLU A 324 -5.28 -16.86 -9.16
N ALA A 325 -4.66 -16.08 -8.29
CA ALA A 325 -5.07 -14.72 -8.00
C ALA A 325 -4.72 -13.75 -9.14
N ASP A 326 -5.23 -12.53 -9.06
CA ASP A 326 -4.77 -11.40 -9.86
C ASP A 326 -3.98 -10.43 -8.96
N VAL A 327 -3.04 -9.69 -9.54
CA VAL A 327 -2.55 -8.45 -8.96
C VAL A 327 -3.63 -7.40 -9.18
N ASN A 328 -4.34 -7.02 -8.12
CA ASN A 328 -5.41 -6.04 -8.22
C ASN A 328 -4.85 -4.62 -8.13
N ILE A 329 -5.06 -3.83 -9.18
CA ILE A 329 -4.63 -2.44 -9.28
C ILE A 329 -5.85 -1.55 -9.14
N GLU A 330 -5.96 -0.86 -8.02
CA GLU A 330 -7.14 -0.06 -7.67
C GLU A 330 -6.88 1.43 -7.80
N PHE A 331 -7.90 2.17 -8.26
CA PHE A 331 -7.96 3.63 -8.16
C PHE A 331 -9.35 4.07 -7.72
N GLN A 332 -9.47 5.31 -7.19
CA GLN A 332 -10.78 5.83 -6.79
C GLN A 332 -11.41 6.64 -7.91
N SER A 333 -12.48 6.08 -8.50
CA SER A 333 -13.19 6.69 -9.63
C SER A 333 -13.90 8.01 -9.31
N THR A 334 -14.14 8.30 -8.03
CA THR A 334 -14.79 9.54 -7.56
C THR A 334 -13.80 10.59 -7.06
N SER A 335 -12.48 10.32 -7.11
CA SER A 335 -11.45 11.27 -6.69
C SER A 335 -11.29 12.42 -7.69
N LYS A 336 -10.70 13.54 -7.24
CA LYS A 336 -10.39 14.68 -8.13
C LYS A 336 -9.33 14.34 -9.19
N GLN A 337 -8.52 13.31 -8.94
CA GLN A 337 -7.47 12.85 -9.86
C GLN A 337 -7.85 11.53 -10.58
N ALA A 338 -9.14 11.18 -10.61
CA ALA A 338 -9.63 9.90 -11.14
C ALA A 338 -9.13 9.60 -12.58
N GLU A 339 -9.14 10.59 -13.46
CA GLU A 339 -8.65 10.40 -14.86
C GLU A 339 -7.16 10.06 -14.89
N GLY A 340 -6.33 10.79 -14.15
CA GLY A 340 -4.89 10.54 -14.05
C GLY A 340 -4.61 9.20 -13.38
N ALA A 341 -5.35 8.88 -12.33
CA ALA A 341 -5.23 7.62 -11.60
C ALA A 341 -5.64 6.41 -12.46
N ALA A 342 -6.70 6.53 -13.26
CA ALA A 342 -7.09 5.51 -14.23
C ALA A 342 -5.99 5.26 -15.27
N LYS A 343 -5.42 6.34 -15.86
CA LYS A 343 -4.29 6.21 -16.79
C LYS A 343 -3.10 5.51 -16.16
N LEU A 344 -2.78 5.85 -14.90
CA LEU A 344 -1.71 5.21 -14.15
C LEU A 344 -1.99 3.73 -13.90
N ALA A 345 -3.21 3.37 -13.46
CA ALA A 345 -3.60 1.98 -13.24
C ALA A 345 -3.51 1.12 -14.50
N TRP A 346 -4.02 1.61 -15.63
CA TRP A 346 -3.93 0.91 -16.91
C TRP A 346 -2.48 0.81 -17.42
N PHE A 347 -1.64 1.80 -17.13
CA PHE A 347 -0.21 1.73 -17.42
C PHE A 347 0.48 0.62 -16.61
N PHE A 348 0.16 0.49 -15.32
CA PHE A 348 0.67 -0.59 -14.48
C PHE A 348 0.18 -1.95 -14.95
N ARG A 349 -1.08 -2.05 -15.37
CA ARG A 349 -1.58 -3.29 -15.98
C ARG A 349 -0.79 -3.67 -17.23
N ALA A 350 -0.56 -2.73 -18.14
CA ALA A 350 0.23 -2.99 -19.34
C ALA A 350 1.68 -3.38 -19.02
N ALA A 351 2.26 -2.83 -17.95
CA ALA A 351 3.56 -3.24 -17.45
C ALA A 351 3.54 -4.68 -16.90
N ASN A 352 2.49 -5.07 -16.16
CA ASN A 352 2.29 -6.44 -15.74
C ASN A 352 2.22 -7.39 -16.93
N ASP A 353 1.36 -7.11 -17.90
CA ASP A 353 1.16 -7.94 -19.10
C ASP A 353 2.48 -8.18 -19.87
N LYS A 354 3.43 -7.23 -19.77
CA LYS A 354 4.71 -7.31 -20.48
C LYS A 354 5.87 -7.91 -19.68
N TYR A 355 5.97 -7.57 -18.38
CA TYR A 355 7.17 -7.84 -17.58
C TYR A 355 6.94 -8.75 -16.36
N ALA A 356 5.70 -8.99 -15.97
CA ALA A 356 5.32 -9.68 -14.76
C ALA A 356 4.20 -10.72 -15.03
N THR A 357 4.48 -11.66 -15.93
CA THR A 357 3.47 -12.51 -16.57
C THR A 357 3.05 -13.74 -15.77
N THR A 358 3.57 -13.94 -14.55
CA THR A 358 3.20 -15.10 -13.71
C THR A 358 1.76 -15.00 -13.23
N TYR A 359 1.31 -13.78 -12.86
CA TYR A 359 -0.06 -13.49 -12.48
C TYR A 359 -0.62 -12.38 -13.36
N PRO A 360 -1.89 -12.50 -13.80
CA PRO A 360 -2.55 -11.41 -14.51
C PRO A 360 -2.79 -10.22 -13.57
N ALA A 361 -2.99 -9.03 -14.14
CA ALA A 361 -3.44 -7.89 -13.36
C ALA A 361 -4.88 -7.52 -13.71
N ALA A 362 -5.67 -7.13 -12.71
CA ALA A 362 -6.99 -6.55 -12.85
C ALA A 362 -6.96 -5.07 -12.45
N VAL A 363 -7.88 -4.26 -13.03
CA VAL A 363 -8.02 -2.85 -12.66
C VAL A 363 -9.37 -2.64 -11.98
N GLY A 364 -9.35 -2.18 -10.73
CA GLY A 364 -10.51 -1.88 -9.90
C GLY A 364 -10.76 -0.37 -9.77
N PHE A 365 -12.03 0.02 -9.51
CA PHE A 365 -12.47 1.41 -9.45
C PHE A 365 -12.70 1.94 -8.03
N HIS A 366 -12.41 1.15 -7.01
CA HIS A 366 -12.72 1.44 -5.61
C HIS A 366 -11.49 1.29 -4.72
N MET A 367 -10.60 2.27 -4.79
CA MET A 367 -9.46 2.37 -3.91
C MET A 367 -9.90 2.99 -2.58
N THR A 368 -9.91 2.20 -1.51
CA THR A 368 -10.26 2.64 -0.16
C THR A 368 -9.38 1.95 0.87
N ASN A 369 -9.30 2.52 2.07
CA ASN A 369 -8.69 1.90 3.25
C ASN A 369 -7.20 1.52 3.09
N THR A 370 -6.40 2.39 2.48
CA THR A 370 -4.94 2.31 2.51
C THR A 370 -4.30 3.67 2.25
N ASP A 371 -3.01 3.80 2.41
CA ASP A 371 -2.27 5.06 2.42
C ASP A 371 -2.29 5.85 1.09
N SER A 372 -2.82 5.30 0.02
CA SER A 372 -3.11 6.04 -1.21
C SER A 372 -4.29 7.03 -1.08
N VAL A 373 -5.21 6.79 -0.13
CA VAL A 373 -6.40 7.62 0.07
C VAL A 373 -6.10 9.09 0.36
N PRO A 374 -5.14 9.45 1.24
CA PRO A 374 -4.79 10.85 1.46
C PRO A 374 -4.27 11.59 0.22
N PHE A 375 -3.78 10.87 -0.78
CA PHE A 375 -3.20 11.42 -2.01
C PHE A 375 -4.21 11.56 -3.14
N MET A 376 -5.29 10.78 -3.17
CA MET A 376 -6.17 10.59 -4.32
C MET A 376 -6.79 11.87 -4.90
N ASP A 377 -6.92 12.93 -4.09
CA ASP A 377 -7.43 14.23 -4.53
C ASP A 377 -6.31 15.24 -4.88
N VAL A 378 -5.06 14.88 -4.61
CA VAL A 378 -3.88 15.74 -4.82
C VAL A 378 -3.09 15.32 -6.05
N VAL A 379 -2.90 14.02 -6.24
CA VAL A 379 -2.09 13.43 -7.32
C VAL A 379 -2.75 12.14 -7.79
N PRO A 380 -2.55 11.69 -9.05
CA PRO A 380 -2.93 10.35 -9.46
C PRO A 380 -2.42 9.30 -8.47
N ALA A 381 -3.32 8.57 -7.82
CA ALA A 381 -2.97 7.58 -6.81
C ALA A 381 -3.63 6.24 -7.10
N ILE A 382 -2.84 5.17 -6.95
CA ILE A 382 -3.29 3.77 -7.12
C ILE A 382 -2.80 2.93 -5.96
N SER A 383 -3.46 1.80 -5.74
CA SER A 383 -2.98 0.74 -4.85
C SER A 383 -2.87 -0.57 -5.58
N LEU A 384 -1.84 -1.35 -5.26
CA LEU A 384 -1.72 -2.74 -5.66
C LEU A 384 -2.01 -3.61 -4.43
N ARG A 385 -2.83 -4.65 -4.63
CA ARG A 385 -3.25 -5.58 -3.58
C ARG A 385 -3.33 -7.00 -4.13
N GLU A 386 -3.36 -7.97 -3.23
CA GLU A 386 -3.97 -9.26 -3.53
C GLU A 386 -5.44 -9.05 -3.88
N ASN A 387 -6.08 -9.92 -4.52
CA ASN A 387 -7.46 -9.85 -5.03
C ASN A 387 -8.37 -8.71 -4.52
N GLU A 388 -9.30 -8.30 -5.36
CA GLU A 388 -10.25 -7.25 -5.07
C GLU A 388 -11.04 -7.53 -3.77
N ARG A 389 -11.13 -6.54 -2.88
CA ARG A 389 -11.92 -6.61 -1.66
C ARG A 389 -13.39 -6.35 -1.96
N GLY A 390 -14.28 -7.18 -1.49
CA GLY A 390 -15.71 -6.95 -1.56
C GLY A 390 -16.51 -8.21 -1.83
N MET A 391 -17.78 -8.04 -2.21
CA MET A 391 -18.70 -9.15 -2.45
C MET A 391 -18.29 -10.03 -3.63
N GLN A 392 -17.41 -9.56 -4.49
CA GLN A 392 -16.92 -10.28 -5.67
C GLN A 392 -15.84 -11.30 -5.33
N ILE A 393 -15.23 -11.19 -4.16
CA ILE A 393 -14.11 -12.04 -3.77
C ILE A 393 -14.56 -13.43 -3.29
N GLY A 394 -15.83 -13.72 -3.30
CA GLY A 394 -16.35 -15.04 -2.95
C GLY A 394 -15.91 -15.50 -1.56
N ALA A 395 -15.41 -16.74 -1.46
CA ALA A 395 -14.74 -17.27 -0.26
C ALA A 395 -13.40 -16.58 0.05
N GLY A 396 -13.09 -15.54 -0.68
CA GLY A 396 -11.75 -15.07 -0.92
C GLY A 396 -11.25 -13.93 -0.07
N TRP A 397 -11.93 -13.48 0.97
CA TRP A 397 -11.24 -12.67 1.96
C TRP A 397 -10.13 -13.50 2.59
N ASN A 398 -8.94 -12.91 2.67
CA ASN A 398 -7.86 -13.49 3.41
C ASN A 398 -8.30 -13.72 4.87
N PRO A 399 -8.48 -14.97 5.32
CA PRO A 399 -8.96 -15.26 6.67
C PRO A 399 -7.96 -14.88 7.74
N ASN A 400 -6.73 -14.57 7.35
CA ASN A 400 -5.63 -14.22 8.23
C ASN A 400 -5.53 -12.70 8.46
N TRP A 401 -6.24 -11.89 7.66
CA TRP A 401 -6.23 -10.44 7.78
C TRP A 401 -6.64 -9.99 9.17
N HIS A 402 -5.76 -9.23 9.85
CA HIS A 402 -5.90 -8.76 11.22
C HIS A 402 -6.12 -9.90 12.26
N GLN A 403 -5.59 -11.09 11.98
CA GLN A 403 -5.76 -12.26 12.83
C GLN A 403 -4.41 -12.79 13.37
N PRO A 404 -4.44 -13.56 14.47
CA PRO A 404 -3.25 -14.23 15.01
C PRO A 404 -2.56 -15.17 14.01
N SER A 405 -3.27 -15.56 12.96
CA SER A 405 -2.79 -16.44 11.91
C SER A 405 -2.08 -15.71 10.77
N ASP A 406 -2.01 -14.37 10.78
CA ASP A 406 -1.17 -13.63 9.83
C ASP A 406 0.30 -13.74 10.25
N VAL A 407 0.86 -14.91 10.00
CA VAL A 407 2.25 -15.29 10.30
C VAL A 407 2.96 -15.81 9.05
N PHE A 408 4.27 -15.67 8.98
CA PHE A 408 5.07 -16.06 7.81
C PHE A 408 4.79 -17.50 7.35
N SER A 409 4.68 -18.42 8.31
CA SER A 409 4.45 -19.85 8.03
C SER A 409 3.05 -20.18 7.50
N THR A 410 2.13 -19.24 7.50
CA THR A 410 0.80 -19.41 6.91
C THR A 410 0.84 -19.41 5.38
N TYR A 411 1.81 -18.69 4.82
CA TYR A 411 1.90 -18.44 3.37
C TYR A 411 2.88 -19.39 2.71
N SER A 412 2.48 -19.89 1.54
CA SER A 412 3.27 -20.78 0.68
C SER A 412 4.13 -19.98 -0.31
N ASP A 413 5.03 -20.65 -1.00
CA ASP A 413 5.81 -20.06 -2.10
C ASP A 413 4.92 -19.49 -3.21
N LYS A 414 3.75 -20.07 -3.43
CA LYS A 414 2.76 -19.57 -4.39
C LYS A 414 2.24 -18.20 -3.98
N ASP A 415 1.94 -18.02 -2.69
CA ASP A 415 1.49 -16.74 -2.13
C ASP A 415 2.60 -15.69 -2.23
N PHE A 416 3.84 -16.04 -1.87
CA PHE A 416 4.99 -15.13 -2.02
C PHE A 416 5.27 -14.78 -3.48
N MET A 417 4.99 -15.70 -4.43
CA MET A 417 5.17 -15.44 -5.85
C MET A 417 4.17 -14.38 -6.36
N LEU A 418 2.95 -14.31 -5.82
CA LEU A 418 2.01 -13.23 -6.13
C LEU A 418 2.60 -11.86 -5.73
N GLY A 419 3.17 -11.75 -4.53
CA GLY A 419 3.85 -10.53 -4.07
C GLY A 419 5.05 -10.16 -4.92
N LEU A 420 5.86 -11.14 -5.33
CA LEU A 420 6.98 -10.93 -6.24
C LEU A 420 6.50 -10.43 -7.61
N ASN A 421 5.40 -10.98 -8.13
CA ASN A 421 4.82 -10.51 -9.40
C ASN A 421 4.31 -9.06 -9.31
N ALA A 422 3.74 -8.67 -8.18
CA ALA A 422 3.37 -7.26 -7.94
C ALA A 422 4.62 -6.36 -7.87
N ALA A 423 5.71 -6.85 -7.26
CA ALA A 423 6.99 -6.14 -7.26
C ALA A 423 7.54 -5.95 -8.69
N GLN A 424 7.49 -6.99 -9.52
CA GLN A 424 7.89 -6.94 -10.93
C GLN A 424 7.04 -5.94 -11.72
N THR A 425 5.73 -5.93 -11.48
CA THR A 425 4.78 -4.98 -12.07
C THR A 425 5.17 -3.55 -11.74
N THR A 426 5.35 -3.26 -10.46
CA THR A 426 5.68 -1.90 -10.00
C THR A 426 7.06 -1.47 -10.45
N LEU A 427 8.07 -2.34 -10.31
CA LEU A 427 9.44 -2.03 -10.74
C LEU A 427 9.47 -1.66 -12.22
N SER A 428 8.85 -2.45 -13.09
CA SER A 428 8.83 -2.20 -14.53
C SER A 428 8.09 -0.91 -14.88
N ALA A 429 6.91 -0.67 -14.30
CA ALA A 429 6.15 0.55 -14.52
C ALA A 429 6.93 1.79 -14.06
N VAL A 430 7.47 1.77 -12.84
CA VAL A 430 8.22 2.91 -12.29
C VAL A 430 9.53 3.15 -13.03
N ALA A 431 10.23 2.09 -13.47
CA ALA A 431 11.44 2.24 -14.28
C ALA A 431 11.16 3.00 -15.59
N ILE A 432 10.06 2.68 -16.27
CA ILE A 432 9.67 3.38 -17.50
C ILE A 432 9.24 4.82 -17.18
N LEU A 433 8.36 5.02 -16.20
CA LEU A 433 7.83 6.33 -15.83
C LEU A 433 8.91 7.30 -15.32
N SER A 434 9.88 6.79 -14.59
CA SER A 434 10.99 7.59 -14.08
C SER A 434 12.12 7.81 -15.09
N GLY A 435 12.09 7.12 -16.24
CA GLY A 435 13.15 7.18 -17.24
C GLY A 435 14.44 6.52 -16.75
N ALA A 436 14.33 5.31 -16.20
CA ALA A 436 15.49 4.55 -15.73
C ALA A 436 16.47 4.25 -16.88
N LYS A 437 17.76 4.34 -16.58
CA LYS A 437 18.85 4.09 -17.53
C LYS A 437 20.08 3.57 -16.80
N ILE A 438 20.98 2.91 -17.55
CA ILE A 438 22.28 2.51 -17.00
C ILE A 438 23.08 3.79 -16.75
N ALA A 439 23.64 3.91 -15.55
CA ALA A 439 24.49 5.03 -15.19
C ALA A 439 25.77 4.99 -16.06
N PRO A 440 26.26 6.14 -16.54
CA PRO A 440 27.53 6.20 -17.26
C PRO A 440 28.65 5.63 -16.38
N VAL A 441 29.46 4.72 -16.96
CA VAL A 441 30.64 4.21 -16.25
C VAL A 441 31.54 5.40 -15.94
N SER A 442 31.71 5.73 -14.65
CA SER A 442 32.67 6.74 -14.25
C SER A 442 34.07 6.21 -14.61
N LYS A 443 34.71 6.80 -15.61
CA LYS A 443 36.13 6.55 -15.87
C LYS A 443 36.86 7.03 -14.61
N LYS A 444 37.34 6.07 -13.81
CA LYS A 444 38.27 6.35 -12.70
C LYS A 444 39.61 6.77 -13.27
#